data_b0fd4a9b43c029423d4d55fbdf5c058b
#
_entry.id   b0fd4a9b43c029423d4d55fbdf5c058b
#
_cell.length_a   1.000
_cell.length_b   1.000
_cell.length_c   1.000
_cell.angle_alpha   90.00
_cell.angle_beta   90.00
_cell.angle_gamma   90.00
#
_symmetry.space_group_name_H-M   'P 1'
#
loop_
_entity.id
_entity.type
_entity.pdbx_description
1 polymer ?
#
loop_
_entity_poly.entity_id
_entity_poly.type
_entity_poly.pdbx_seq_one_letter_code
_entity_poly.pdbx_strand_id
1 'polypeptide(L)'
;MIKFFRRIRYDLMGENKTGKYLKYALGEIVLVVIGILIALSVNTWNENRKDGIKEHVILKSLKVNLNENLKLLILANKATIDAYNASLKLHELTAPYATNLNTKQIDSLISVTFDYFAFDANSGAINEIINSGQLNIIKNEDLKNQISNWSGIVIDTERDVDIAIKHAFDNMVMYLSKNGSLSNLPIGNQIAQNLNLMPKPTSSFEVDYQNLMHSSEFENLVGWHSTNLIYLLNEYNSFNRYIENIIDMIDSETKEK
;
A
#
# COMPACT_ATOMS: atom_id res chain seq x y z
N MET A 1 -27.28 -40.52 -34.66
CA MET A 1 -28.44 -40.65 -33.74
C MET A 1 -29.72 -40.09 -34.34
N ILE A 2 -29.78 -38.89 -34.90
CA ILE A 2 -31.01 -38.23 -35.43
C ILE A 2 -31.76 -39.07 -36.46
N LYS A 3 -31.06 -39.81 -37.39
CA LYS A 3 -31.69 -40.64 -38.40
C LYS A 3 -32.39 -41.89 -37.81
N PHE A 4 -31.86 -42.45 -36.70
CA PHE A 4 -32.43 -43.62 -36.03
C PHE A 4 -33.75 -43.28 -35.32
N PHE A 5 -33.80 -42.21 -34.54
CA PHE A 5 -35.00 -41.74 -33.86
C PHE A 5 -36.07 -41.24 -34.84
N ARG A 6 -35.66 -40.66 -35.97
CA ARG A 6 -36.59 -40.23 -37.04
C ARG A 6 -37.34 -41.41 -37.66
N ARG A 7 -36.64 -42.57 -37.86
CA ARG A 7 -37.26 -43.78 -38.42
C ARG A 7 -38.28 -44.38 -37.46
N ILE A 8 -37.95 -44.50 -36.18
CA ILE A 8 -38.86 -45.01 -35.14
C ILE A 8 -40.10 -44.14 -35.04
N ARG A 9 -39.98 -42.80 -35.10
CA ARG A 9 -41.12 -41.90 -35.08
C ARG A 9 -42.04 -42.06 -36.29
N TYR A 10 -41.48 -42.28 -37.45
CA TYR A 10 -42.24 -42.47 -38.69
C TYR A 10 -43.07 -43.76 -38.63
N ASP A 11 -42.49 -44.84 -38.15
CA ASP A 11 -43.14 -46.14 -37.99
C ASP A 11 -44.29 -46.09 -36.95
N LEU A 12 -44.09 -45.40 -35.83
CA LEU A 12 -45.09 -45.22 -34.78
C LEU A 12 -46.25 -44.31 -35.18
N MET A 13 -46.05 -43.33 -36.08
CA MET A 13 -47.15 -42.52 -36.63
C MET A 13 -47.97 -43.30 -37.62
N GLY A 14 -47.38 -44.19 -38.42
CA GLY A 14 -48.09 -45.04 -39.39
C GLY A 14 -49.00 -46.07 -38.75
N GLU A 15 -48.77 -46.45 -37.47
CA GLU A 15 -49.53 -47.43 -36.71
C GLU A 15 -50.61 -46.81 -35.78
N ASN A 16 -50.93 -45.51 -35.89
CA ASN A 16 -51.88 -44.78 -35.03
C ASN A 16 -51.57 -44.85 -33.50
N LYS A 17 -50.31 -45.07 -33.10
CA LYS A 17 -49.87 -45.18 -31.70
C LYS A 17 -49.36 -43.84 -31.12
N THR A 18 -50.24 -42.81 -31.14
CA THR A 18 -49.91 -41.44 -30.75
C THR A 18 -49.34 -41.31 -29.33
N GLY A 19 -49.81 -42.09 -28.34
CA GLY A 19 -49.28 -42.08 -26.97
C GLY A 19 -47.86 -42.59 -26.84
N LYS A 20 -47.45 -43.61 -27.70
CA LYS A 20 -46.05 -44.05 -27.73
C LYS A 20 -45.15 -43.05 -28.43
N TYR A 21 -45.63 -42.40 -29.49
CA TYR A 21 -44.92 -41.33 -30.17
C TYR A 21 -44.57 -40.18 -29.23
N LEU A 22 -45.54 -39.73 -28.41
CA LEU A 22 -45.32 -38.63 -27.44
C LEU A 22 -44.27 -38.99 -26.39
N LYS A 23 -44.28 -40.22 -25.88
CA LYS A 23 -43.25 -40.73 -24.93
C LYS A 23 -41.86 -40.74 -25.53
N TYR A 24 -41.69 -41.15 -26.77
CA TYR A 24 -40.40 -41.16 -27.46
C TYR A 24 -39.94 -39.73 -27.78
N ALA A 25 -40.82 -38.86 -28.23
CA ALA A 25 -40.50 -37.45 -28.49
C ALA A 25 -40.03 -36.70 -27.23
N LEU A 26 -40.75 -36.91 -26.10
CA LEU A 26 -40.36 -36.37 -24.79
C LEU A 26 -38.97 -36.93 -24.36
N GLY A 27 -38.76 -38.23 -24.51
CA GLY A 27 -37.45 -38.87 -24.20
C GLY A 27 -36.30 -38.27 -25.01
N GLU A 28 -36.51 -38.00 -26.32
CA GLU A 28 -35.50 -37.38 -27.20
C GLU A 28 -35.18 -35.93 -26.74
N ILE A 29 -36.20 -35.15 -26.39
CA ILE A 29 -36.00 -33.78 -25.86
C ILE A 29 -35.21 -33.82 -24.55
N VAL A 30 -35.56 -34.71 -23.60
CA VAL A 30 -34.84 -34.87 -22.34
C VAL A 30 -33.39 -35.28 -22.59
N LEU A 31 -33.13 -36.19 -23.51
CA LEU A 31 -31.76 -36.63 -23.82
C LEU A 31 -30.93 -35.52 -24.45
N VAL A 32 -31.50 -34.66 -25.31
CA VAL A 32 -30.83 -33.50 -25.89
C VAL A 32 -30.55 -32.46 -24.78
N VAL A 33 -31.51 -32.20 -23.90
CA VAL A 33 -31.33 -31.26 -22.76
C VAL A 33 -30.23 -31.75 -21.85
N ILE A 34 -30.18 -33.03 -21.49
CA ILE A 34 -29.11 -33.61 -20.68
C ILE A 34 -27.75 -33.45 -21.39
N GLY A 35 -27.68 -33.69 -22.70
CA GLY A 35 -26.44 -33.50 -23.47
C GLY A 35 -25.93 -32.05 -23.43
N ILE A 36 -26.84 -31.08 -23.57
CA ILE A 36 -26.49 -29.63 -23.45
C ILE A 36 -26.04 -29.30 -22.03
N LEU A 37 -26.73 -29.78 -21.01
CA LEU A 37 -26.36 -29.53 -19.61
C LEU A 37 -24.98 -30.09 -19.25
N ILE A 38 -24.67 -31.31 -19.74
CA ILE A 38 -23.35 -31.93 -19.56
C ILE A 38 -22.28 -31.06 -20.26
N ALA A 39 -22.52 -30.67 -21.52
CA ALA A 39 -21.58 -29.83 -22.25
C ALA A 39 -21.29 -28.50 -21.58
N LEU A 40 -22.34 -27.84 -21.09
CA LEU A 40 -22.22 -26.60 -20.31
C LEU A 40 -21.46 -26.82 -19.01
N SER A 41 -21.76 -27.88 -18.27
CA SER A 41 -21.08 -28.22 -17.01
C SER A 41 -19.57 -28.48 -17.22
N VAL A 42 -19.20 -29.20 -18.27
CA VAL A 42 -17.78 -29.42 -18.61
C VAL A 42 -17.08 -28.15 -19.02
N ASN A 43 -17.75 -27.28 -19.78
CA ASN A 43 -17.19 -25.97 -20.15
C ASN A 43 -16.96 -25.07 -18.90
N THR A 44 -17.98 -24.95 -18.06
CA THR A 44 -17.90 -24.18 -16.81
C THR A 44 -16.81 -24.70 -15.88
N TRP A 45 -16.70 -26.05 -15.76
CA TRP A 45 -15.62 -26.66 -14.97
C TRP A 45 -14.23 -26.30 -15.51
N ASN A 46 -14.04 -26.34 -16.84
CA ASN A 46 -12.78 -25.98 -17.47
C ASN A 46 -12.44 -24.50 -17.31
N GLU A 47 -13.42 -23.60 -17.43
CA GLU A 47 -13.26 -22.17 -17.18
C GLU A 47 -12.87 -21.91 -15.73
N ASN A 48 -13.58 -22.46 -14.77
CA ASN A 48 -13.27 -22.35 -13.35
C ASN A 48 -11.85 -22.84 -13.01
N ARG A 49 -11.40 -23.92 -13.66
CA ARG A 49 -10.04 -24.41 -13.49
C ARG A 49 -8.99 -23.43 -14.02
N LYS A 50 -9.24 -22.84 -15.19
CA LYS A 50 -8.34 -21.84 -15.79
C LYS A 50 -8.29 -20.57 -14.93
N ASP A 51 -9.42 -20.12 -14.42
CA ASP A 51 -9.51 -18.94 -13.58
C ASP A 51 -8.85 -19.16 -12.22
N GLY A 52 -8.95 -20.35 -11.63
CA GLY A 52 -8.19 -20.70 -10.43
C GLY A 52 -6.66 -20.68 -10.63
N ILE A 53 -6.16 -21.08 -11.81
CA ILE A 53 -4.73 -20.95 -12.13
C ILE A 53 -4.33 -19.47 -12.27
N LYS A 54 -5.13 -18.66 -12.95
CA LYS A 54 -4.89 -17.23 -13.10
C LYS A 54 -4.93 -16.53 -11.75
N GLU A 55 -5.94 -16.81 -10.93
CA GLU A 55 -6.08 -16.29 -9.57
C GLU A 55 -4.80 -16.52 -8.75
N HIS A 56 -4.28 -17.77 -8.77
CA HIS A 56 -3.06 -18.10 -8.04
C HIS A 56 -1.84 -17.28 -8.52
N VAL A 57 -1.69 -17.04 -9.82
CA VAL A 57 -0.62 -16.20 -10.39
C VAL A 57 -0.77 -14.75 -9.94
N ILE A 58 -1.99 -14.21 -10.00
CA ILE A 58 -2.31 -12.83 -9.58
C ILE A 58 -1.98 -12.65 -8.09
N LEU A 59 -2.47 -13.55 -7.24
CA LEU A 59 -2.24 -13.48 -5.79
C LEU A 59 -0.76 -13.57 -5.42
N LYS A 60 0.00 -14.42 -6.11
CA LYS A 60 1.45 -14.53 -5.91
C LYS A 60 2.18 -13.25 -6.30
N SER A 61 1.83 -12.63 -7.43
CA SER A 61 2.40 -11.35 -7.87
C SER A 61 2.05 -10.22 -6.89
N LEU A 62 0.80 -10.16 -6.46
CA LEU A 62 0.33 -9.20 -5.47
C LEU A 62 1.09 -9.33 -4.15
N LYS A 63 1.28 -10.54 -3.65
CA LYS A 63 2.05 -10.79 -2.42
C LYS A 63 3.49 -10.29 -2.52
N VAL A 64 4.15 -10.47 -3.67
CA VAL A 64 5.52 -9.93 -3.89
C VAL A 64 5.52 -8.42 -3.78
N ASN A 65 4.59 -7.74 -4.48
CA ASN A 65 4.46 -6.27 -4.43
C ASN A 65 4.15 -5.74 -3.01
N LEU A 66 3.25 -6.40 -2.28
CA LEU A 66 2.91 -6.03 -0.91
C LEU A 66 4.11 -6.19 0.05
N ASN A 67 4.90 -7.24 -0.10
CA ASN A 67 6.14 -7.42 0.70
C ASN A 67 7.19 -6.35 0.39
N GLU A 68 7.27 -5.85 -0.85
CA GLU A 68 8.13 -4.71 -1.19
C GLU A 68 7.64 -3.44 -0.51
N ASN A 69 6.34 -3.17 -0.52
CA ASN A 69 5.74 -2.06 0.21
C ASN A 69 6.01 -2.13 1.71
N LEU A 70 5.91 -3.31 2.34
CA LEU A 70 6.26 -3.48 3.76
C LEU A 70 7.70 -3.09 4.06
N LYS A 71 8.66 -3.47 3.21
CA LYS A 71 10.07 -3.10 3.39
C LYS A 71 10.28 -1.59 3.35
N LEU A 72 9.64 -0.91 2.38
CA LEU A 72 9.72 0.55 2.26
C LEU A 72 9.08 1.24 3.48
N LEU A 73 7.93 0.75 3.92
CA LEU A 73 7.20 1.27 5.08
C LEU A 73 8.01 1.11 6.38
N ILE A 74 8.69 -0.02 6.57
CA ILE A 74 9.57 -0.25 7.73
C ILE A 74 10.72 0.77 7.75
N LEU A 75 11.31 1.08 6.59
CA LEU A 75 12.38 2.09 6.50
C LEU A 75 11.85 3.50 6.82
N ALA A 76 10.70 3.87 6.26
CA ALA A 76 10.06 5.16 6.53
C ALA A 76 9.68 5.29 8.01
N ASN A 77 9.07 4.26 8.59
CA ASN A 77 8.70 4.22 10.00
C ASN A 77 9.92 4.40 10.92
N LYS A 78 11.03 3.70 10.63
CA LYS A 78 12.27 3.82 11.39
C LYS A 78 12.83 5.25 11.33
N ALA A 79 12.92 5.84 10.14
CA ALA A 79 13.41 7.21 9.97
C ALA A 79 12.52 8.21 10.74
N THR A 80 11.20 8.02 10.71
CA THR A 80 10.25 8.85 11.46
C THR A 80 10.41 8.70 12.98
N ILE A 81 10.69 7.49 13.49
CA ILE A 81 11.00 7.27 14.91
C ILE A 81 12.30 7.99 15.30
N ASP A 82 13.32 7.94 14.47
CA ASP A 82 14.58 8.61 14.72
C ASP A 82 14.39 10.15 14.74
N ALA A 83 13.62 10.70 13.80
CA ALA A 83 13.24 12.11 13.76
C ALA A 83 12.43 12.53 14.99
N TYR A 84 11.48 11.73 15.42
CA TYR A 84 10.71 11.96 16.63
C TYR A 84 11.58 12.01 17.89
N ASN A 85 12.46 11.02 18.05
CA ASN A 85 13.39 10.98 19.17
C ASN A 85 14.38 12.16 19.18
N ALA A 86 14.83 12.61 18.01
CA ALA A 86 15.65 13.80 17.86
C ALA A 86 14.86 15.07 18.25
N SER A 87 13.60 15.18 17.83
CA SER A 87 12.71 16.29 18.20
C SER A 87 12.49 16.36 19.71
N LEU A 88 12.31 15.24 20.40
CA LEU A 88 12.17 15.23 21.86
C LEU A 88 13.43 15.73 22.56
N LYS A 89 14.62 15.27 22.13
CA LYS A 89 15.90 15.75 22.67
C LYS A 89 16.12 17.25 22.37
N LEU A 90 15.73 17.68 21.19
CA LEU A 90 15.81 19.09 20.81
C LEU A 90 14.88 19.94 21.69
N HIS A 91 13.66 19.46 21.94
CA HIS A 91 12.70 20.12 22.81
C HIS A 91 13.23 20.24 24.27
N GLU A 92 13.90 19.22 24.80
CA GLU A 92 14.54 19.29 26.14
C GLU A 92 15.59 20.42 26.21
N LEU A 93 16.31 20.68 25.12
CA LEU A 93 17.35 21.70 25.03
C LEU A 93 16.78 23.13 24.87
N THR A 94 15.49 23.30 24.57
CA THR A 94 14.85 24.62 24.52
C THR A 94 14.50 25.15 25.90
N ALA A 95 14.55 24.34 26.95
CA ALA A 95 14.23 24.74 28.29
C ALA A 95 15.16 25.91 28.78
N PRO A 96 14.62 26.96 29.43
CA PRO A 96 15.41 28.12 29.84
C PRO A 96 16.56 27.82 30.81
N TYR A 97 16.51 26.68 31.47
CA TYR A 97 17.56 26.19 32.39
C TYR A 97 18.61 25.29 31.71
N ALA A 98 18.42 24.98 30.42
CA ALA A 98 19.40 24.17 29.68
C ALA A 98 20.69 24.98 29.50
N THR A 99 21.78 24.48 30.10
CA THR A 99 23.12 25.10 30.04
C THR A 99 24.06 24.18 29.23
N ASN A 100 25.20 24.70 28.79
CA ASN A 100 26.21 23.93 28.05
C ASN A 100 25.72 23.39 26.69
N LEU A 101 25.06 24.23 25.91
CA LEU A 101 24.57 23.91 24.59
C LEU A 101 25.74 23.58 23.66
N ASN A 102 25.82 22.31 23.23
CA ASN A 102 26.78 21.87 22.22
C ASN A 102 26.23 22.18 20.82
N THR A 103 26.78 23.17 20.13
CA THR A 103 26.31 23.66 18.85
C THR A 103 26.27 22.57 17.78
N LYS A 104 27.31 21.70 17.70
CA LYS A 104 27.33 20.56 16.76
C LYS A 104 26.25 19.53 17.07
N GLN A 105 25.96 19.33 18.35
CA GLN A 105 24.89 18.41 18.76
C GLN A 105 23.52 18.97 18.37
N ILE A 106 23.31 20.28 18.54
CA ILE A 106 22.07 20.97 18.14
C ILE A 106 21.88 20.86 16.63
N ASP A 107 22.89 21.19 15.83
CA ASP A 107 22.82 21.09 14.37
C ASP A 107 22.52 19.65 13.92
N SER A 108 23.15 18.65 14.57
CA SER A 108 22.88 17.24 14.31
C SER A 108 21.46 16.84 14.65
N LEU A 109 20.93 17.25 15.81
CA LEU A 109 19.54 16.95 16.21
C LEU A 109 18.54 17.63 15.27
N ILE A 110 18.75 18.89 14.92
CA ILE A 110 17.93 19.60 13.94
C ILE A 110 17.96 18.83 12.59
N SER A 111 19.14 18.39 12.16
CA SER A 111 19.28 17.62 10.90
C SER A 111 18.47 16.32 10.93
N VAL A 112 18.60 15.53 12.00
CA VAL A 112 17.88 14.25 12.15
C VAL A 112 16.36 14.48 12.26
N THR A 113 15.93 15.59 12.88
CA THR A 113 14.51 15.96 12.96
C THR A 113 13.87 16.14 11.57
N PHE A 114 14.67 16.50 10.54
CA PHE A 114 14.22 16.58 9.14
C PHE A 114 14.56 15.35 8.31
N ASP A 115 15.29 14.37 8.85
CA ASP A 115 15.77 13.19 8.11
C ASP A 115 14.74 12.06 8.14
N TYR A 116 13.51 12.36 7.75
CA TYR A 116 12.48 11.39 7.48
C TYR A 116 12.03 11.56 6.02
N PHE A 117 11.59 10.48 5.44
CA PHE A 117 11.13 10.49 4.05
C PHE A 117 9.71 9.94 3.95
N ALA A 118 9.01 10.44 2.95
CA ALA A 118 7.69 9.94 2.62
C ALA A 118 7.74 8.45 2.25
N PHE A 119 6.78 7.70 2.74
CA PHE A 119 6.52 6.38 2.20
C PHE A 119 5.72 6.54 0.91
N ASP A 120 6.32 6.18 -0.23
CA ASP A 120 5.66 6.15 -1.52
C ASP A 120 5.23 4.72 -1.82
N ALA A 121 3.93 4.45 -1.77
CA ALA A 121 3.40 3.11 -2.01
C ALA A 121 3.57 2.71 -3.48
N ASN A 122 4.21 1.56 -3.72
CA ASN A 122 4.22 0.94 -5.04
C ASN A 122 2.86 0.30 -5.34
N SER A 123 1.99 1.07 -5.99
CA SER A 123 0.62 0.67 -6.35
C SER A 123 0.50 0.01 -7.73
N GLY A 124 1.61 -0.19 -8.46
CA GLY A 124 1.59 -0.64 -9.86
C GLY A 124 0.83 -1.95 -10.08
N ALA A 125 1.17 -3.00 -9.33
CA ALA A 125 0.52 -4.31 -9.46
C ALA A 125 -0.96 -4.27 -9.06
N ILE A 126 -1.31 -3.51 -8.02
CA ILE A 126 -2.70 -3.37 -7.56
C ILE A 126 -3.53 -2.62 -8.61
N ASN A 127 -3.01 -1.53 -9.14
CA ASN A 127 -3.67 -0.75 -10.18
C ASN A 127 -3.86 -1.57 -11.47
N GLU A 128 -2.89 -2.42 -11.83
CA GLU A 128 -3.03 -3.35 -12.96
C GLU A 128 -4.18 -4.33 -12.75
N ILE A 129 -4.27 -4.96 -11.58
CA ILE A 129 -5.35 -5.90 -11.22
C ILE A 129 -6.72 -5.22 -11.31
N ILE A 130 -6.85 -4.00 -10.79
CA ILE A 130 -8.10 -3.25 -10.79
C ILE A 130 -8.48 -2.83 -12.23
N ASN A 131 -7.55 -2.21 -12.97
CA ASN A 131 -7.83 -1.61 -14.26
C ASN A 131 -8.00 -2.64 -15.39
N SER A 132 -7.38 -3.81 -15.28
CA SER A 132 -7.54 -4.90 -16.25
C SER A 132 -8.80 -5.75 -16.04
N GLY A 133 -9.55 -5.49 -14.95
CA GLY A 133 -10.71 -6.31 -14.58
C GLY A 133 -10.36 -7.66 -13.95
N GLN A 134 -9.07 -7.93 -13.70
CA GLN A 134 -8.60 -9.17 -13.08
C GLN A 134 -9.09 -9.35 -11.64
N LEU A 135 -9.52 -8.26 -11.00
CA LEU A 135 -10.13 -8.29 -9.67
C LEU A 135 -11.34 -9.26 -9.61
N ASN A 136 -12.09 -9.41 -10.72
CA ASN A 136 -13.22 -10.33 -10.82
C ASN A 136 -12.81 -11.81 -10.79
N ILE A 137 -11.52 -12.14 -11.03
CA ILE A 137 -10.99 -13.52 -11.00
C ILE A 137 -10.75 -13.96 -9.55
N ILE A 138 -10.50 -13.03 -8.65
CA ILE A 138 -10.31 -13.30 -7.22
C ILE A 138 -11.65 -13.71 -6.62
N LYS A 139 -11.69 -14.86 -5.95
CA LYS A 139 -12.93 -15.43 -5.41
C LYS A 139 -13.27 -14.93 -4.03
N ASN A 140 -12.26 -14.64 -3.24
CA ASN A 140 -12.44 -14.13 -1.87
C ASN A 140 -12.92 -12.67 -1.91
N GLU A 141 -14.20 -12.45 -1.54
CA GLU A 141 -14.82 -11.13 -1.59
C GLU A 141 -14.18 -10.13 -0.60
N ASP A 142 -13.73 -10.60 0.58
CA ASP A 142 -13.06 -9.73 1.54
C ASP A 142 -11.71 -9.25 0.99
N LEU A 143 -10.95 -10.15 0.34
CA LEU A 143 -9.70 -9.80 -0.33
C LEU A 143 -9.93 -8.80 -1.48
N LYS A 144 -10.98 -8.98 -2.29
CA LYS A 144 -11.36 -8.01 -3.32
C LYS A 144 -11.63 -6.63 -2.74
N ASN A 145 -12.40 -6.58 -1.64
CA ASN A 145 -12.73 -5.33 -0.97
C ASN A 145 -11.47 -4.63 -0.45
N GLN A 146 -10.54 -5.38 0.16
CA GLN A 146 -9.27 -4.82 0.61
C GLN A 146 -8.45 -4.27 -0.56
N ILE A 147 -8.30 -5.00 -1.65
CA ILE A 147 -7.58 -4.54 -2.84
C ILE A 147 -8.23 -3.28 -3.42
N SER A 148 -9.55 -3.22 -3.47
CA SER A 148 -10.30 -2.06 -3.99
C SER A 148 -10.12 -0.80 -3.14
N ASN A 149 -9.95 -0.94 -1.83
CA ASN A 149 -9.76 0.16 -0.90
C ASN A 149 -8.32 0.70 -0.85
N TRP A 150 -7.37 0.02 -1.50
CA TRP A 150 -5.94 0.36 -1.45
C TRP A 150 -5.66 1.83 -1.74
N SER A 151 -6.21 2.38 -2.83
CA SER A 151 -5.94 3.76 -3.22
C SER A 151 -6.42 4.79 -2.19
N GLY A 152 -7.53 4.51 -1.52
CA GLY A 152 -8.04 5.36 -0.44
C GLY A 152 -7.09 5.38 0.76
N ILE A 153 -6.59 4.23 1.17
CA ILE A 153 -5.63 4.10 2.28
C ILE A 153 -4.31 4.79 1.94
N VAL A 154 -3.80 4.63 0.71
CA VAL A 154 -2.57 5.33 0.26
C VAL A 154 -2.74 6.84 0.35
N ILE A 155 -3.85 7.39 -0.18
CA ILE A 155 -4.14 8.84 -0.14
C ILE A 155 -4.22 9.36 1.30
N ASP A 156 -4.83 8.61 2.22
CA ASP A 156 -4.91 9.01 3.63
C ASP A 156 -3.53 9.05 4.28
N THR A 157 -2.67 8.06 4.00
CA THR A 157 -1.28 8.03 4.48
C THR A 157 -0.45 9.19 3.91
N GLU A 158 -0.54 9.47 2.60
CA GLU A 158 0.15 10.58 1.93
C GLU A 158 -0.24 11.94 2.53
N ARG A 159 -1.50 12.12 2.91
CA ARG A 159 -1.98 13.36 3.53
C ARG A 159 -1.27 13.67 4.85
N ASP A 160 -1.07 12.69 5.72
CA ASP A 160 -0.41 12.88 7.01
C ASP A 160 1.10 13.15 6.82
N VAL A 161 1.72 12.52 5.82
CA VAL A 161 3.09 12.85 5.37
C VAL A 161 3.18 14.32 4.95
N ASP A 162 2.26 14.76 4.09
CA ASP A 162 2.24 16.14 3.57
C ASP A 162 2.07 17.18 4.69
N ILE A 163 1.24 16.89 5.69
CA ILE A 163 1.07 17.78 6.86
C ILE A 163 2.39 17.93 7.62
N ALA A 164 3.10 16.84 7.90
CA ALA A 164 4.36 16.86 8.62
C ALA A 164 5.46 17.58 7.82
N ILE A 165 5.60 17.28 6.53
CA ILE A 165 6.56 17.91 5.62
C ILE A 165 6.28 19.41 5.50
N LYS A 166 5.03 19.79 5.28
CA LYS A 166 4.65 21.19 5.12
C LYS A 166 4.93 21.98 6.38
N HIS A 167 4.62 21.46 7.57
CA HIS A 167 4.98 22.11 8.82
C HIS A 167 6.49 22.32 8.95
N ALA A 168 7.29 21.30 8.64
CA ALA A 168 8.75 21.37 8.70
C ALA A 168 9.31 22.45 7.78
N PHE A 169 8.88 22.49 6.52
CA PHE A 169 9.40 23.43 5.53
C PHE A 169 8.84 24.85 5.69
N ASP A 170 7.55 25.01 5.89
CA ASP A 170 6.91 26.32 5.93
C ASP A 170 7.15 27.07 7.25
N ASN A 171 7.41 26.33 8.34
CA ASN A 171 7.56 26.94 9.66
C ASN A 171 8.98 26.77 10.23
N MET A 172 9.46 25.51 10.41
CA MET A 172 10.75 25.29 11.08
C MET A 172 11.93 25.74 10.22
N VAL A 173 11.96 25.40 8.92
CA VAL A 173 13.03 25.85 8.02
C VAL A 173 13.02 27.36 7.89
N MET A 174 11.85 28.01 7.83
CA MET A 174 11.73 29.46 7.78
C MET A 174 12.22 30.13 9.06
N TYR A 175 11.92 29.54 10.22
CA TYR A 175 12.47 30.03 11.51
C TYR A 175 14.00 29.91 11.56
N LEU A 176 14.52 28.72 11.20
CA LEU A 176 15.96 28.43 11.20
C LEU A 176 16.74 29.30 10.21
N SER A 177 16.14 29.67 9.09
CA SER A 177 16.76 30.58 8.11
C SER A 177 16.98 31.99 8.63
N LYS A 178 16.20 32.41 9.65
CA LYS A 178 16.27 33.76 10.27
C LYS A 178 17.11 33.77 11.55
N ASN A 179 17.04 32.70 12.34
CA ASN A 179 17.58 32.68 13.70
C ASN A 179 18.77 31.71 13.86
N GLY A 180 19.00 30.84 12.88
CA GLY A 180 20.06 29.84 12.88
C GLY A 180 20.88 29.85 11.59
N SER A 181 21.41 28.68 11.19
CA SER A 181 22.09 28.51 9.91
C SER A 181 21.77 27.17 9.27
N LEU A 182 21.03 27.18 8.17
CA LEU A 182 20.76 25.98 7.38
C LEU A 182 22.06 25.39 6.75
N SER A 183 23.10 26.21 6.56
CA SER A 183 24.39 25.75 6.05
C SER A 183 25.15 24.88 7.05
N ASN A 184 24.92 25.05 8.35
CA ASN A 184 25.56 24.27 9.40
C ASN A 184 24.93 22.88 9.55
N LEU A 185 23.68 22.70 9.13
CA LEU A 185 22.99 21.42 9.24
C LEU A 185 23.64 20.39 8.31
N PRO A 186 23.99 19.18 8.77
CA PRO A 186 24.65 18.15 7.94
C PRO A 186 23.72 17.46 6.93
N ILE A 187 22.54 18.01 6.67
CA ILE A 187 21.56 17.49 5.69
C ILE A 187 22.20 17.35 4.31
N GLY A 188 22.04 16.19 3.70
CA GLY A 188 22.56 15.88 2.36
C GLY A 188 24.03 15.52 2.31
N ASN A 189 24.82 15.67 3.39
CA ASN A 189 26.25 15.39 3.38
C ASN A 189 26.56 13.91 3.06
N GLN A 190 25.79 12.98 3.59
CA GLN A 190 25.95 11.55 3.28
C GLN A 190 25.66 11.25 1.80
N ILE A 191 24.64 11.90 1.24
CA ILE A 191 24.31 11.76 -0.19
C ILE A 191 25.45 12.32 -1.04
N ALA A 192 25.97 13.48 -0.68
CA ALA A 192 27.13 14.08 -1.38
C ALA A 192 28.34 13.15 -1.36
N GLN A 193 28.66 12.55 -0.20
CA GLN A 193 29.76 11.57 -0.08
C GLN A 193 29.54 10.35 -0.98
N ASN A 194 28.34 9.78 -0.97
CA ASN A 194 28.00 8.62 -1.81
C ASN A 194 28.12 8.92 -3.32
N LEU A 195 27.89 10.18 -3.70
CA LEU A 195 28.03 10.67 -5.08
C LEU A 195 29.44 11.19 -5.40
N ASN A 196 30.40 11.08 -4.47
CA ASN A 196 31.76 11.64 -4.58
C ASN A 196 31.76 13.16 -4.81
N LEU A 197 30.77 13.87 -4.23
CA LEU A 197 30.70 15.32 -4.27
C LEU A 197 31.34 15.92 -3.00
N MET A 198 31.78 17.17 -3.11
CA MET A 198 32.28 17.92 -1.95
C MET A 198 31.06 18.22 -1.03
N PRO A 199 31.20 18.08 0.31
CA PRO A 199 30.15 18.50 1.24
C PRO A 199 29.93 20.01 1.11
N LYS A 200 28.70 20.45 1.39
CA LYS A 200 28.38 21.90 1.40
C LYS A 200 29.21 22.61 2.46
N PRO A 201 29.63 23.86 2.21
CA PRO A 201 30.36 24.65 3.20
C PRO A 201 29.44 24.99 4.38
N THR A 202 30.04 25.11 5.57
CA THR A 202 29.37 25.67 6.74
C THR A 202 29.28 27.20 6.65
N SER A 203 28.40 27.80 7.47
CA SER A 203 28.25 29.25 7.53
C SER A 203 29.54 29.94 7.98
N SER A 204 29.83 31.09 7.38
CA SER A 204 30.86 32.02 7.85
C SER A 204 30.31 33.03 8.90
N PHE A 205 29.01 33.02 9.12
CA PHE A 205 28.35 33.88 10.13
C PHE A 205 28.23 33.13 11.46
N GLU A 206 28.41 33.84 12.56
CA GLU A 206 28.21 33.31 13.90
C GLU A 206 26.69 33.17 14.17
N VAL A 207 26.30 32.05 14.80
CA VAL A 207 24.91 31.75 15.18
C VAL A 207 24.79 31.89 16.70
N ASP A 208 23.84 32.71 17.17
CA ASP A 208 23.48 32.77 18.57
C ASP A 208 22.57 31.60 18.97
N TYR A 209 23.19 30.45 19.31
CA TYR A 209 22.46 29.26 19.72
C TYR A 209 21.70 29.42 21.04
N GLN A 210 22.10 30.38 21.90
CA GLN A 210 21.36 30.68 23.13
C GLN A 210 20.00 31.26 22.77
N ASN A 211 19.99 32.28 21.92
CA ASN A 211 18.76 32.94 21.49
C ASN A 211 17.90 31.99 20.63
N LEU A 212 18.52 31.17 19.74
CA LEU A 212 17.83 30.19 18.94
C LEU A 212 17.08 29.18 19.82
N MET A 213 17.76 28.60 20.80
CA MET A 213 17.23 27.49 21.61
C MET A 213 16.26 27.96 22.69
N HIS A 214 16.52 29.11 23.34
CA HIS A 214 15.68 29.63 24.43
C HIS A 214 14.52 30.50 23.92
N SER A 215 14.03 30.21 22.73
CA SER A 215 12.88 30.84 22.11
C SER A 215 11.62 30.01 22.30
N SER A 216 10.58 30.60 22.88
CA SER A 216 9.26 29.95 22.99
C SER A 216 8.66 29.62 21.63
N GLU A 217 8.98 30.39 20.57
CA GLU A 217 8.57 30.11 19.22
C GLU A 217 9.20 28.79 18.72
N PHE A 218 10.51 28.61 18.93
CA PHE A 218 11.21 27.39 18.54
C PHE A 218 10.74 26.17 19.32
N GLU A 219 10.54 26.32 20.63
CA GLU A 219 9.96 25.26 21.47
C GLU A 219 8.61 24.80 20.93
N ASN A 220 7.71 25.73 20.62
CA ASN A 220 6.39 25.40 20.04
C ASN A 220 6.49 24.74 18.66
N LEU A 221 7.40 25.21 17.80
CA LEU A 221 7.61 24.61 16.47
C LEU A 221 8.08 23.16 16.58
N VAL A 222 9.05 22.88 17.43
CA VAL A 222 9.58 21.53 17.67
C VAL A 222 8.51 20.64 18.32
N GLY A 223 7.78 21.14 19.31
CA GLY A 223 6.70 20.43 19.99
C GLY A 223 5.57 20.05 19.02
N TRP A 224 5.16 20.97 18.15
CA TRP A 224 4.14 20.69 17.14
C TRP A 224 4.64 19.72 16.06
N HIS A 225 5.91 19.82 15.68
CA HIS A 225 6.52 18.86 14.76
C HIS A 225 6.51 17.45 15.34
N SER A 226 6.91 17.29 16.61
CA SER A 226 6.83 16.00 17.32
C SER A 226 5.41 15.41 17.30
N THR A 227 4.38 16.26 17.45
CA THR A 227 2.98 15.86 17.37
C THR A 227 2.63 15.33 15.97
N ASN A 228 3.04 16.02 14.91
CA ASN A 228 2.82 15.57 13.53
C ASN A 228 3.51 14.23 13.26
N LEU A 229 4.72 14.02 13.77
CA LEU A 229 5.44 12.75 13.64
C LEU A 229 4.73 11.60 14.37
N ILE A 230 4.07 11.83 15.52
CA ILE A 230 3.25 10.82 16.21
C ILE A 230 2.06 10.40 15.34
N TYR A 231 1.35 11.35 14.72
CA TYR A 231 0.24 11.03 13.82
C TYR A 231 0.73 10.20 12.61
N LEU A 232 1.83 10.63 12.02
CA LEU A 232 2.45 9.90 10.90
C LEU A 232 2.87 8.48 11.29
N LEU A 233 3.46 8.28 12.47
CA LEU A 233 3.80 6.94 12.98
C LEU A 233 2.58 6.06 13.20
N ASN A 234 1.49 6.64 13.71
CA ASN A 234 0.22 5.93 13.88
C ASN A 234 -0.34 5.48 12.52
N GLU A 235 -0.26 6.36 11.51
CA GLU A 235 -0.70 6.04 10.16
C GLU A 235 0.13 4.92 9.53
N TYR A 236 1.46 5.00 9.62
CA TYR A 236 2.35 3.95 9.13
C TYR A 236 2.09 2.59 9.80
N ASN A 237 1.83 2.58 11.11
CA ASN A 237 1.47 1.36 11.83
C ASN A 237 0.11 0.80 11.38
N SER A 238 -0.85 1.66 11.06
CA SER A 238 -2.16 1.26 10.55
C SER A 238 -2.05 0.67 9.16
N PHE A 239 -1.25 1.31 8.30
CA PHE A 239 -1.01 0.82 6.95
C PHE A 239 -0.20 -0.49 6.93
N ASN A 240 0.76 -0.64 7.84
CA ASN A 240 1.49 -1.90 8.00
C ASN A 240 0.53 -3.07 8.28
N ARG A 241 -0.35 -2.91 9.27
CA ARG A 241 -1.38 -3.92 9.61
C ARG A 241 -2.32 -4.22 8.46
N TYR A 242 -2.66 -3.19 7.67
CA TYR A 242 -3.49 -3.35 6.49
C TYR A 242 -2.82 -4.23 5.43
N ILE A 243 -1.54 -3.99 5.13
CA ILE A 243 -0.77 -4.81 4.19
C ILE A 243 -0.61 -6.23 4.70
N GLU A 244 -0.26 -6.41 5.97
CA GLU A 244 -0.12 -7.73 6.61
C GLU A 244 -1.41 -8.55 6.52
N ASN A 245 -2.56 -7.91 6.78
CA ASN A 245 -3.87 -8.57 6.66
C ASN A 245 -4.15 -9.06 5.23
N ILE A 246 -3.83 -8.26 4.21
CA ILE A 246 -3.98 -8.70 2.81
C ILE A 246 -3.04 -9.90 2.51
N ILE A 247 -1.81 -9.86 2.99
CA ILE A 247 -0.84 -10.96 2.80
C ILE A 247 -1.34 -12.24 3.46
N ASP A 248 -1.89 -12.16 4.69
CA ASP A 248 -2.44 -13.31 5.41
C ASP A 248 -3.63 -13.92 4.67
N MET A 249 -4.53 -13.09 4.12
CA MET A 249 -5.62 -13.54 3.26
C MET A 249 -5.09 -14.26 2.02
N ILE A 250 -4.09 -13.71 1.34
CA ILE A 250 -3.45 -14.35 0.17
C ILE A 250 -2.84 -15.70 0.56
N ASP A 251 -2.18 -15.78 1.71
CA ASP A 251 -1.56 -17.02 2.17
C ASP A 251 -2.58 -18.10 2.46
N SER A 252 -3.73 -17.74 3.04
CA SER A 252 -4.82 -18.69 3.26
C SER A 252 -5.34 -19.27 1.94
N GLU A 253 -5.57 -18.42 0.92
CA GLU A 253 -6.07 -18.83 -0.40
C GLU A 253 -5.04 -19.65 -1.20
N THR A 254 -3.75 -19.48 -0.95
CA THR A 254 -2.69 -20.15 -1.72
C THR A 254 -2.16 -21.41 -1.09
N LYS A 255 -2.38 -21.64 0.22
CA LYS A 255 -1.98 -22.87 0.95
C LYS A 255 -2.96 -24.02 0.76
N GLU A 256 -4.21 -23.76 0.42
CA GLU A 256 -5.27 -24.77 0.29
C GLU A 256 -5.32 -25.44 -1.11
N LYS A 257 -4.37 -25.21 -1.99
CA LYS A 257 -4.31 -25.76 -3.35
C LYS A 257 -2.99 -26.47 -3.60
#